data_02c0ff5dca547206dcaa1fddbef6ab55
#
_entry.id   02c0ff5dca547206dcaa1fddbef6ab55
#
_cell.length_a   1.000
_cell.length_b   1.000
_cell.length_c   1.000
_cell.angle_alpha   90.00
_cell.angle_beta   90.00
_cell.angle_gamma   90.00
#
_symmetry.space_group_name_H-M   'P 1'
#
loop_
_entity.id
_entity.type
_entity.pdbx_description
1 polymer ?
#
loop_
_entity_poly.entity_id
_entity_poly.type
_entity_poly.pdbx_seq_one_letter_code
_entity_poly.pdbx_strand_id
1 'polypeptide(L)'
;FQVTDSAVVELLNEIKKIRTLNVTSKELSDVKAKYVGNFVLATESPSTIANYALNIKTQGLDKDFYKNYLKNIDNVTIDDIKRVANKYFKLDNGQIIVTGKASELLEKIDNVKFDGKIIPISYFDNYGNKVEKPKKPEVPSNITANSVLENYIKYIGGKEKLNDVKSLILKYQGEAMGASIISEEKRLNNKLANSTSMNGNVMMKMVVTENEAFVKQGPNKMALPENIQNDMKKSLGIFPELNLLNNPNVKFGGKENVDGKEAYAVEVAGDFISLKYLYDVETGKKIREIST
;
A
#
# COMPACT_ATOMS: atom_id res chain seq x y z
N PHE A 1 -5.32 4.05 3.39
CA PHE A 1 -5.48 5.40 4.00
C PHE A 1 -6.91 5.95 3.97
N GLN A 2 -7.86 5.34 3.28
CA GLN A 2 -9.23 5.88 3.12
C GLN A 2 -10.02 6.00 4.43
N VAL A 3 -9.69 5.21 5.44
CA VAL A 3 -10.40 5.10 6.73
C VAL A 3 -9.52 5.37 7.96
N THR A 4 -8.41 6.11 7.78
CA THR A 4 -7.44 6.35 8.88
C THR A 4 -8.06 7.12 10.04
N ASP A 5 -8.86 8.13 9.77
CA ASP A 5 -9.60 8.92 10.75
C ASP A 5 -10.56 8.06 11.57
N SER A 6 -11.39 7.30 10.90
CA SER A 6 -12.36 6.39 11.53
C SER A 6 -11.67 5.29 12.33
N ALA A 7 -10.57 4.74 11.81
CA ALA A 7 -9.79 3.70 12.50
C ALA A 7 -9.17 4.23 13.81
N VAL A 8 -8.64 5.46 13.81
CA VAL A 8 -8.12 6.10 15.02
C VAL A 8 -9.21 6.27 16.07
N VAL A 9 -10.37 6.79 15.66
CA VAL A 9 -11.50 7.00 16.59
C VAL A 9 -12.00 5.67 17.14
N GLU A 10 -12.16 4.65 16.30
CA GLU A 10 -12.64 3.34 16.76
C GLU A 10 -11.64 2.67 17.71
N LEU A 11 -10.33 2.73 17.42
CA LEU A 11 -9.31 2.23 18.33
C LEU A 11 -9.40 2.88 19.71
N LEU A 12 -9.55 4.20 19.76
CA LEU A 12 -9.70 4.93 21.04
C LEU A 12 -11.01 4.58 21.76
N ASN A 13 -12.09 4.36 21.03
CA ASN A 13 -13.36 3.91 21.58
C ASN A 13 -13.23 2.50 22.18
N GLU A 14 -12.55 1.56 21.52
CA GLU A 14 -12.31 0.21 22.05
C GLU A 14 -11.44 0.27 23.32
N ILE A 15 -10.40 1.10 23.34
CA ILE A 15 -9.60 1.32 24.55
C ILE A 15 -10.47 1.91 25.69
N LYS A 16 -11.36 2.84 25.37
CA LYS A 16 -12.29 3.42 26.36
C LYS A 16 -13.28 2.35 26.88
N LYS A 17 -13.83 1.53 25.99
CA LYS A 17 -14.76 0.45 26.35
C LYS A 17 -14.13 -0.53 27.33
N ILE A 18 -12.95 -1.08 27.04
CA ILE A 18 -12.30 -2.06 27.91
C ILE A 18 -11.91 -1.50 29.27
N ARG A 19 -11.75 -0.18 29.41
CA ARG A 19 -11.51 0.52 30.68
C ARG A 19 -12.78 0.77 31.49
N THR A 20 -13.90 0.98 30.82
CA THR A 20 -15.16 1.44 31.46
C THR A 20 -16.19 0.32 31.58
N LEU A 21 -16.29 -0.53 30.59
CA LEU A 21 -17.22 -1.64 30.54
C LEU A 21 -16.55 -2.96 30.97
N ASN A 22 -17.31 -3.87 31.51
CA ASN A 22 -16.82 -5.21 31.77
C ASN A 22 -16.91 -6.04 30.49
N VAL A 23 -15.87 -6.81 30.21
CA VAL A 23 -15.95 -7.86 29.19
C VAL A 23 -16.94 -8.95 29.62
N THR A 24 -17.58 -9.60 28.68
CA THR A 24 -18.48 -10.71 28.98
C THR A 24 -17.71 -11.97 29.40
N SER A 25 -18.35 -12.83 30.17
CA SER A 25 -17.76 -14.14 30.54
C SER A 25 -17.42 -14.97 29.30
N LYS A 26 -18.22 -14.85 28.23
CA LYS A 26 -17.95 -15.55 26.97
C LYS A 26 -16.68 -15.02 26.29
N GLU A 27 -16.53 -13.70 26.14
CA GLU A 27 -15.33 -13.11 25.56
C GLU A 27 -14.07 -13.51 26.33
N LEU A 28 -14.10 -13.46 27.67
CA LEU A 28 -12.97 -13.88 28.48
C LEU A 28 -12.67 -15.36 28.30
N SER A 29 -13.69 -16.23 28.26
CA SER A 29 -13.53 -17.66 28.03
C SER A 29 -12.92 -17.96 26.65
N ASP A 30 -13.41 -17.30 25.59
CA ASP A 30 -12.92 -17.49 24.22
C ASP A 30 -11.44 -17.06 24.09
N VAL A 31 -11.07 -15.94 24.72
CA VAL A 31 -9.68 -15.49 24.77
C VAL A 31 -8.78 -16.44 25.54
N LYS A 32 -9.22 -16.92 26.73
CA LYS A 32 -8.48 -17.92 27.50
C LYS A 32 -8.24 -19.19 26.68
N ALA A 33 -9.28 -19.72 26.03
CA ALA A 33 -9.18 -20.91 25.18
C ALA A 33 -8.15 -20.73 24.06
N LYS A 34 -8.13 -19.54 23.42
CA LYS A 34 -7.14 -19.19 22.39
C LYS A 34 -5.72 -19.18 22.95
N TYR A 35 -5.48 -18.57 24.12
CA TYR A 35 -4.15 -18.54 24.74
C TYR A 35 -3.68 -19.93 25.14
N VAL A 36 -4.56 -20.76 25.70
CA VAL A 36 -4.27 -22.16 26.06
C VAL A 36 -3.91 -22.97 24.81
N GLY A 37 -4.73 -22.88 23.75
CA GLY A 37 -4.47 -23.60 22.49
C GLY A 37 -3.15 -23.20 21.86
N ASN A 38 -2.87 -21.90 21.75
CA ASN A 38 -1.62 -21.39 21.19
C ASN A 38 -0.39 -21.83 22.02
N PHE A 39 -0.50 -21.83 23.35
CA PHE A 39 0.59 -22.26 24.22
C PHE A 39 0.90 -23.75 24.04
N VAL A 40 -0.13 -24.61 24.03
CA VAL A 40 0.03 -26.04 23.83
C VAL A 40 0.68 -26.34 22.48
N LEU A 41 0.15 -25.77 21.39
CA LEU A 41 0.72 -25.95 20.05
C LEU A 41 2.19 -25.46 19.97
N ALA A 42 2.49 -24.31 20.60
CA ALA A 42 3.84 -23.77 20.60
C ALA A 42 4.85 -24.69 21.32
N THR A 43 4.42 -25.40 22.36
CA THR A 43 5.31 -26.32 23.13
C THR A 43 5.61 -27.62 22.39
N GLU A 44 4.96 -27.91 21.26
CA GLU A 44 5.33 -29.06 20.42
C GLU A 44 6.68 -28.82 19.70
N SER A 45 7.13 -27.57 19.58
CA SER A 45 8.42 -27.24 18.96
C SER A 45 9.55 -27.21 19.97
N PRO A 46 10.63 -28.02 19.79
CA PRO A 46 11.81 -28.01 20.67
C PRO A 46 12.48 -26.62 20.76
N SER A 47 12.44 -25.82 19.68
CA SER A 47 13.00 -24.47 19.67
C SER A 47 12.23 -23.54 20.62
N THR A 48 10.92 -23.69 20.72
CA THR A 48 10.09 -22.91 21.66
C THR A 48 10.46 -23.23 23.11
N ILE A 49 10.67 -24.52 23.46
CA ILE A 49 11.09 -24.93 24.79
C ILE A 49 12.46 -24.34 25.13
N ALA A 50 13.42 -24.40 24.20
CA ALA A 50 14.72 -23.77 24.37
C ALA A 50 14.63 -22.25 24.59
N ASN A 51 13.77 -21.55 23.82
CA ASN A 51 13.52 -20.13 23.99
C ASN A 51 12.86 -19.81 25.34
N TYR A 52 11.97 -20.64 25.84
CA TYR A 52 11.38 -20.45 27.18
C TYR A 52 12.45 -20.55 28.28
N ALA A 53 13.35 -21.52 28.18
CA ALA A 53 14.46 -21.65 29.13
C ALA A 53 15.41 -20.44 29.05
N LEU A 54 15.68 -19.94 27.83
CA LEU A 54 16.48 -18.74 27.62
C LEU A 54 15.80 -17.49 28.21
N ASN A 55 14.50 -17.29 27.98
CA ASN A 55 13.74 -16.17 28.50
C ASN A 55 13.70 -16.12 30.02
N ILE A 56 13.53 -17.28 30.70
CA ILE A 56 13.64 -17.37 32.15
C ILE A 56 14.97 -16.76 32.62
N LYS A 57 16.06 -17.10 31.94
CA LYS A 57 17.40 -16.70 32.34
C LYS A 57 17.68 -15.22 31.99
N THR A 58 17.33 -14.77 30.77
CA THR A 58 17.67 -13.43 30.27
C THR A 58 16.75 -12.35 30.78
N GLN A 59 15.48 -12.66 31.03
CA GLN A 59 14.48 -11.71 31.51
C GLN A 59 14.25 -11.77 33.02
N GLY A 60 14.95 -12.65 33.72
CA GLY A 60 14.82 -12.81 35.19
C GLY A 60 13.43 -13.31 35.62
N LEU A 61 12.79 -14.14 34.79
CA LEU A 61 11.50 -14.74 35.13
C LEU A 61 11.64 -15.81 36.20
N ASP A 62 10.55 -16.04 36.92
CA ASP A 62 10.48 -17.21 37.84
C ASP A 62 10.73 -18.49 37.04
N LYS A 63 11.50 -19.43 37.65
CA LYS A 63 11.84 -20.73 37.04
C LYS A 63 10.61 -21.55 36.63
N ASP A 64 9.50 -21.39 37.37
CA ASP A 64 8.24 -22.08 37.12
C ASP A 64 7.25 -21.22 36.30
N PHE A 65 7.68 -20.08 35.72
CA PHE A 65 6.82 -19.16 34.97
C PHE A 65 6.01 -19.89 33.89
N TYR A 66 6.66 -20.60 33.00
CA TYR A 66 5.97 -21.30 31.90
C TYR A 66 5.23 -22.56 32.41
N LYS A 67 5.68 -23.18 33.46
CA LYS A 67 4.96 -24.30 34.10
C LYS A 67 3.62 -23.84 34.67
N ASN A 68 3.57 -22.64 35.25
CA ASN A 68 2.38 -22.07 35.83
C ASN A 68 1.54 -21.26 34.84
N TYR A 69 1.98 -21.12 33.57
CA TYR A 69 1.39 -20.23 32.61
C TYR A 69 -0.12 -20.49 32.40
N LEU A 70 -0.50 -21.73 32.12
CA LEU A 70 -1.91 -22.09 31.90
C LEU A 70 -2.78 -21.82 33.13
N LYS A 71 -2.28 -22.15 34.31
CA LYS A 71 -2.97 -21.87 35.58
C LYS A 71 -3.16 -20.36 35.79
N ASN A 72 -2.14 -19.59 35.46
CA ASN A 72 -2.22 -18.11 35.58
C ASN A 72 -3.22 -17.52 34.62
N ILE A 73 -3.28 -18.03 33.36
CA ILE A 73 -4.31 -17.61 32.40
C ILE A 73 -5.72 -17.97 32.89
N ASP A 74 -5.88 -19.17 33.42
CA ASP A 74 -7.19 -19.62 33.92
C ASP A 74 -7.68 -18.79 35.12
N ASN A 75 -6.79 -18.34 35.97
CA ASN A 75 -7.11 -17.51 37.14
C ASN A 75 -7.47 -16.04 36.81
N VAL A 76 -7.24 -15.57 35.57
CA VAL A 76 -7.60 -14.19 35.19
C VAL A 76 -9.11 -13.97 35.29
N THR A 77 -9.51 -12.91 35.98
CA THR A 77 -10.90 -12.52 36.16
C THR A 77 -11.30 -11.31 35.28
N ILE A 78 -12.60 -11.07 35.16
CA ILE A 78 -13.15 -9.86 34.48
C ILE A 78 -12.63 -8.59 35.18
N ASP A 79 -12.57 -8.61 36.52
CA ASP A 79 -12.06 -7.47 37.32
C ASP A 79 -10.57 -7.24 37.07
N ASP A 80 -9.79 -8.29 36.86
CA ASP A 80 -8.38 -8.16 36.50
C ASP A 80 -8.21 -7.46 35.14
N ILE A 81 -9.01 -7.83 34.14
CA ILE A 81 -8.99 -7.16 32.82
C ILE A 81 -9.24 -5.67 32.99
N LYS A 82 -10.30 -5.29 33.70
CA LYS A 82 -10.66 -3.88 33.94
C LYS A 82 -9.58 -3.13 34.73
N ARG A 83 -9.07 -3.74 35.79
CA ARG A 83 -7.99 -3.19 36.62
C ARG A 83 -6.73 -2.91 35.81
N VAL A 84 -6.30 -3.90 35.03
CA VAL A 84 -5.11 -3.82 34.17
C VAL A 84 -5.31 -2.80 33.05
N ALA A 85 -6.49 -2.80 32.39
CA ALA A 85 -6.82 -1.82 31.37
C ALA A 85 -6.74 -0.37 31.91
N ASN A 86 -7.30 -0.11 33.10
CA ASN A 86 -7.21 1.21 33.74
C ASN A 86 -5.78 1.59 34.14
N LYS A 87 -4.96 0.61 34.51
CA LYS A 87 -3.56 0.86 34.90
C LYS A 87 -2.68 1.20 33.69
N TYR A 88 -2.83 0.50 32.58
CA TYR A 88 -1.87 0.55 31.47
C TYR A 88 -2.38 1.29 30.21
N PHE A 89 -3.66 1.23 29.92
CA PHE A 89 -4.22 1.98 28.77
C PHE A 89 -4.53 3.43 29.15
N LYS A 90 -3.56 4.31 28.99
CA LYS A 90 -3.67 5.72 29.36
C LYS A 90 -4.09 6.54 28.15
N LEU A 91 -5.41 6.77 27.99
CA LEU A 91 -5.96 7.59 26.90
C LEU A 91 -5.42 9.02 26.90
N ASP A 92 -5.19 9.59 28.09
CA ASP A 92 -4.73 10.99 28.23
C ASP A 92 -3.23 11.17 27.89
N ASN A 93 -2.44 10.08 27.95
CA ASN A 93 -1.00 10.08 27.72
C ASN A 93 -0.59 9.15 26.58
N GLY A 94 -1.54 8.64 25.82
CA GLY A 94 -1.28 7.79 24.65
C GLY A 94 -0.69 8.61 23.50
N GLN A 95 0.23 8.00 22.77
CA GLN A 95 0.74 8.56 21.51
C GLN A 95 0.24 7.70 20.35
N ILE A 96 -0.36 8.35 19.35
CA ILE A 96 -0.82 7.72 18.13
C ILE A 96 0.17 8.11 17.04
N ILE A 97 0.88 7.11 16.49
CA ILE A 97 1.84 7.33 15.41
C ILE A 97 1.18 6.89 14.11
N VAL A 98 1.07 7.83 13.17
CA VAL A 98 0.57 7.57 11.82
C VAL A 98 1.69 7.83 10.83
N THR A 99 2.07 6.81 10.06
CA THR A 99 3.06 6.92 8.99
C THR A 99 2.37 6.77 7.65
N GLY A 100 2.72 7.62 6.68
CA GLY A 100 2.14 7.56 5.36
C GLY A 100 2.37 8.82 4.55
N LYS A 101 1.78 8.87 3.37
CA LYS A 101 1.89 10.00 2.45
C LYS A 101 1.05 11.18 2.94
N ALA A 102 1.72 12.27 3.29
CA ALA A 102 1.08 13.45 3.86
C ALA A 102 -0.08 13.98 2.99
N SER A 103 0.07 14.02 1.66
CA SER A 103 -0.97 14.49 0.73
C SER A 103 -2.28 13.70 0.78
N GLU A 104 -2.23 12.46 1.24
CA GLU A 104 -3.41 11.57 1.35
C GLU A 104 -4.00 11.53 2.77
N LEU A 105 -3.19 11.84 3.78
CA LEU A 105 -3.56 11.72 5.18
C LEU A 105 -4.03 13.02 5.82
N LEU A 106 -3.39 14.16 5.47
CA LEU A 106 -3.59 15.42 6.18
C LEU A 106 -5.05 15.87 6.26
N GLU A 107 -5.78 15.83 5.14
CA GLU A 107 -7.18 16.25 5.11
C GLU A 107 -8.09 15.42 6.02
N LYS A 108 -7.71 14.17 6.28
CA LYS A 108 -8.50 13.23 7.08
C LYS A 108 -8.19 13.31 8.56
N ILE A 109 -6.89 13.46 8.91
CA ILE A 109 -6.47 13.40 10.31
C ILE A 109 -6.54 14.77 11.02
N ASP A 110 -6.46 15.88 10.28
CA ASP A 110 -6.38 17.23 10.85
C ASP A 110 -7.53 17.59 11.79
N ASN A 111 -8.70 17.02 11.60
CA ASN A 111 -9.89 17.33 12.36
C ASN A 111 -10.45 16.13 13.14
N VAL A 112 -9.64 15.10 13.35
CA VAL A 112 -10.07 13.92 14.11
C VAL A 112 -10.37 14.34 15.56
N LYS A 113 -11.58 14.02 16.00
CA LYS A 113 -12.06 14.32 17.34
C LYS A 113 -12.26 13.03 18.13
N PHE A 114 -11.87 13.09 19.40
CA PHE A 114 -12.18 12.08 20.38
C PHE A 114 -12.77 12.75 21.64
N ASP A 115 -13.89 12.25 22.13
CA ASP A 115 -14.65 12.85 23.24
C ASP A 115 -14.90 14.37 23.07
N GLY A 116 -15.22 14.77 21.82
CA GLY A 116 -15.52 16.18 21.48
C GLY A 116 -14.31 17.09 21.35
N LYS A 117 -13.08 16.62 21.63
CA LYS A 117 -11.84 17.38 21.52
C LYS A 117 -11.06 16.99 20.28
N ILE A 118 -10.48 17.95 19.58
CA ILE A 118 -9.55 17.69 18.47
C ILE A 118 -8.28 17.08 19.04
N ILE A 119 -7.81 15.99 18.42
CA ILE A 119 -6.53 15.36 18.79
C ILE A 119 -5.40 16.23 18.25
N PRO A 120 -4.48 16.74 19.09
CA PRO A 120 -3.37 17.57 18.63
C PRO A 120 -2.39 16.73 17.80
N ILE A 121 -1.92 17.30 16.69
CA ILE A 121 -1.01 16.63 15.77
C ILE A 121 0.34 17.32 15.78
N SER A 122 1.41 16.54 15.81
CA SER A 122 2.78 16.99 15.54
C SER A 122 3.32 16.25 14.32
N TYR A 123 4.07 16.95 13.48
CA TYR A 123 4.61 16.41 12.24
C TYR A 123 6.11 16.17 12.40
N PHE A 124 6.56 15.05 11.85
CA PHE A 124 7.96 14.63 11.89
C PHE A 124 8.40 14.13 10.51
N ASP A 125 9.67 14.31 10.18
CA ASP A 125 10.27 13.71 9.00
C ASP A 125 10.61 12.22 9.24
N ASN A 126 11.17 11.56 8.21
CA ASN A 126 11.55 10.14 8.29
C ASN A 126 12.70 9.86 9.28
N TYR A 127 13.36 10.89 9.78
CA TYR A 127 14.44 10.80 10.75
C TYR A 127 14.00 11.13 12.17
N GLY A 128 12.70 11.47 12.35
CA GLY A 128 12.14 11.84 13.64
C GLY A 128 12.38 13.29 14.05
N ASN A 129 12.82 14.16 13.15
CA ASN A 129 12.92 15.59 13.41
C ASN A 129 11.54 16.23 13.29
N LYS A 130 11.19 17.10 14.26
CA LYS A 130 9.94 17.85 14.21
C LYS A 130 9.98 18.84 13.04
N VAL A 131 8.93 18.83 12.22
CA VAL A 131 8.78 19.72 11.07
C VAL A 131 7.47 20.49 11.15
N GLU A 132 7.35 21.55 10.34
CA GLU A 132 6.06 22.23 10.16
C GLU A 132 5.07 21.32 9.42
N LYS A 133 3.77 21.64 9.57
CA LYS A 133 2.73 20.94 8.81
C LYS A 133 3.04 20.98 7.32
N PRO A 134 3.16 19.80 6.66
CA PRO A 134 3.40 19.76 5.22
C PRO A 134 2.30 20.51 4.47
N LYS A 135 2.67 21.44 3.62
CA LYS A 135 1.72 22.14 2.75
C LYS A 135 1.40 21.27 1.54
N LYS A 136 0.14 21.26 1.13
CA LYS A 136 -0.24 20.65 -0.15
C LYS A 136 0.45 21.48 -1.24
N PRO A 137 1.18 20.85 -2.17
CA PRO A 137 1.83 21.58 -3.25
C PRO A 137 0.78 22.41 -4.02
N GLU A 138 1.03 23.71 -4.16
CA GLU A 138 0.16 24.56 -4.95
C GLU A 138 0.25 24.15 -6.43
N VAL A 139 -0.91 23.96 -7.03
CA VAL A 139 -1.04 23.65 -8.45
C VAL A 139 -1.80 24.81 -9.09
N PRO A 140 -1.29 25.41 -10.16
CA PRO A 140 -2.02 26.42 -10.91
C PRO A 140 -3.39 25.89 -11.36
N SER A 141 -4.43 26.69 -11.25
CA SER A 141 -5.83 26.28 -11.51
C SER A 141 -6.11 25.82 -12.94
N ASN A 142 -5.22 26.17 -13.87
CA ASN A 142 -5.30 25.79 -15.28
C ASN A 142 -4.67 24.42 -15.58
N ILE A 143 -4.06 23.74 -14.60
CA ILE A 143 -3.48 22.41 -14.79
C ILE A 143 -4.57 21.36 -14.64
N THR A 144 -4.76 20.58 -15.69
CA THR A 144 -5.71 19.46 -15.75
C THR A 144 -4.99 18.19 -16.22
N ALA A 145 -5.62 17.03 -16.05
CA ALA A 145 -5.07 15.79 -16.58
C ALA A 145 -4.80 15.89 -18.10
N ASN A 146 -5.72 16.50 -18.85
CA ASN A 146 -5.55 16.69 -20.28
C ASN A 146 -4.36 17.59 -20.60
N SER A 147 -4.19 18.73 -19.92
CA SER A 147 -3.07 19.63 -20.19
C SER A 147 -1.71 18.95 -19.89
N VAL A 148 -1.65 18.10 -18.87
CA VAL A 148 -0.44 17.32 -18.56
C VAL A 148 -0.15 16.29 -19.65
N LEU A 149 -1.18 15.56 -20.10
CA LEU A 149 -1.05 14.59 -21.20
C LEU A 149 -0.67 15.26 -22.53
N GLU A 150 -1.26 16.40 -22.84
CA GLU A 150 -0.92 17.18 -24.04
C GLU A 150 0.53 17.65 -24.04
N ASN A 151 1.03 18.10 -22.88
CA ASN A 151 2.44 18.47 -22.72
C ASN A 151 3.38 17.28 -22.94
N TYR A 152 3.03 16.11 -22.40
CA TYR A 152 3.79 14.90 -22.63
C TYR A 152 3.76 14.47 -24.10
N ILE A 153 2.58 14.45 -24.73
CA ILE A 153 2.43 14.12 -26.16
C ILE A 153 3.27 15.06 -27.02
N LYS A 154 3.28 16.36 -26.70
CA LYS A 154 4.14 17.35 -27.36
C LYS A 154 5.62 17.05 -27.14
N TYR A 155 6.02 16.68 -25.91
CA TYR A 155 7.40 16.34 -25.56
C TYR A 155 7.92 15.14 -26.37
N ILE A 156 7.12 14.09 -26.58
CA ILE A 156 7.53 12.89 -27.33
C ILE A 156 7.38 13.03 -28.86
N GLY A 157 7.01 14.18 -29.38
CA GLY A 157 7.05 14.48 -30.82
C GLY A 157 5.77 15.05 -31.43
N GLY A 158 4.69 15.10 -30.68
CA GLY A 158 3.40 15.66 -31.11
C GLY A 158 2.49 14.62 -31.78
N LYS A 159 1.19 14.84 -31.67
CA LYS A 159 0.13 13.91 -32.08
C LYS A 159 0.25 13.44 -33.54
N GLU A 160 0.62 14.33 -34.46
CA GLU A 160 0.73 13.99 -35.89
C GLU A 160 1.80 12.93 -36.11
N LYS A 161 3.04 13.14 -35.62
CA LYS A 161 4.14 12.21 -35.76
C LYS A 161 3.88 10.88 -35.05
N LEU A 162 3.23 10.93 -33.88
CA LEU A 162 2.91 9.71 -33.13
C LEU A 162 1.91 8.83 -33.86
N ASN A 163 0.95 9.40 -34.59
CA ASN A 163 -0.02 8.65 -35.39
C ASN A 163 0.61 7.94 -36.59
N ASP A 164 1.77 8.40 -37.07
CA ASP A 164 2.49 7.76 -38.18
C ASP A 164 3.28 6.54 -37.73
N VAL A 165 3.54 6.36 -36.44
CA VAL A 165 4.24 5.20 -35.88
C VAL A 165 3.36 3.97 -36.01
N LYS A 166 3.87 2.89 -36.58
CA LYS A 166 3.11 1.64 -36.78
C LYS A 166 3.41 0.57 -35.73
N SER A 167 4.55 0.66 -35.07
CA SER A 167 4.94 -0.23 -33.98
C SER A 167 5.98 0.41 -33.09
N LEU A 168 6.04 -0.04 -31.83
CA LEU A 168 7.02 0.42 -30.85
C LEU A 168 7.61 -0.80 -30.13
N ILE A 169 8.91 -0.78 -29.90
CA ILE A 169 9.59 -1.73 -29.03
C ILE A 169 10.33 -0.95 -27.96
N LEU A 170 10.02 -1.27 -26.71
CA LEU A 170 10.70 -0.72 -25.52
C LEU A 170 11.49 -1.85 -24.88
N LYS A 171 12.75 -1.56 -24.51
CA LYS A 171 13.60 -2.50 -23.76
C LYS A 171 14.04 -1.84 -22.48
N TYR A 172 13.83 -2.54 -21.39
CA TYR A 172 14.26 -2.14 -20.05
C TYR A 172 15.26 -3.17 -19.55
N GLN A 173 16.33 -2.72 -18.96
CA GLN A 173 17.33 -3.58 -18.33
C GLN A 173 17.58 -3.13 -16.90
N GLY A 174 17.69 -4.08 -16.00
CA GLY A 174 17.99 -3.86 -14.59
C GLY A 174 18.59 -5.11 -13.95
N GLU A 175 18.88 -5.00 -12.66
CA GLU A 175 19.36 -6.11 -11.85
C GLU A 175 18.48 -6.29 -10.62
N ALA A 176 18.18 -7.52 -10.27
CA ALA A 176 17.54 -7.88 -9.03
C ALA A 176 18.12 -9.18 -8.49
N MET A 177 18.46 -9.19 -7.21
CA MET A 177 19.06 -10.36 -6.52
C MET A 177 20.30 -10.91 -7.22
N GLY A 178 21.12 -10.04 -7.83
CA GLY A 178 22.33 -10.45 -8.58
C GLY A 178 22.07 -11.06 -9.96
N ALA A 179 20.83 -11.03 -10.44
CA ALA A 179 20.46 -11.52 -11.77
C ALA A 179 20.13 -10.34 -12.71
N SER A 180 20.59 -10.42 -13.97
CA SER A 180 20.21 -9.47 -15.01
C SER A 180 18.77 -9.74 -15.46
N ILE A 181 17.94 -8.69 -15.39
CA ILE A 181 16.54 -8.72 -15.82
C ILE A 181 16.40 -7.83 -17.05
N ILE A 182 15.80 -8.38 -18.11
CA ILE A 182 15.43 -7.64 -19.31
C ILE A 182 13.92 -7.78 -19.51
N SER A 183 13.25 -6.64 -19.63
CA SER A 183 11.85 -6.56 -20.04
C SER A 183 11.77 -5.96 -21.43
N GLU A 184 11.15 -6.66 -22.37
CA GLU A 184 10.90 -6.19 -23.73
C GLU A 184 9.39 -6.06 -23.94
N GLU A 185 8.95 -4.86 -24.27
CA GLU A 185 7.55 -4.55 -24.58
C GLU A 185 7.42 -4.19 -26.06
N LYS A 186 6.48 -4.85 -26.76
CA LYS A 186 6.13 -4.62 -28.15
C LYS A 186 4.70 -4.16 -28.26
N ARG A 187 4.49 -3.02 -28.92
CA ARG A 187 3.18 -2.39 -29.08
C ARG A 187 2.80 -2.22 -30.56
N LEU A 188 1.57 -2.57 -30.84
CA LEU A 188 0.79 -2.20 -32.02
C LEU A 188 -0.47 -1.50 -31.53
N ASN A 189 -1.27 -0.92 -32.43
CA ASN A 189 -2.51 -0.25 -32.02
C ASN A 189 -3.48 -1.17 -31.25
N ASN A 190 -3.58 -2.43 -31.65
CA ASN A 190 -4.52 -3.41 -31.08
C ASN A 190 -3.85 -4.57 -30.32
N LYS A 191 -2.55 -4.47 -30.07
CA LYS A 191 -1.81 -5.55 -29.41
C LYS A 191 -0.64 -5.03 -28.60
N LEU A 192 -0.51 -5.59 -27.40
CA LEU A 192 0.63 -5.42 -26.50
C LEU A 192 1.21 -6.80 -26.19
N ALA A 193 2.51 -6.93 -26.27
CA ALA A 193 3.22 -8.10 -25.78
C ALA A 193 4.42 -7.67 -24.94
N ASN A 194 4.47 -8.15 -23.70
CA ASN A 194 5.60 -7.94 -22.80
C ASN A 194 6.27 -9.28 -22.49
N SER A 195 7.59 -9.33 -22.52
CA SER A 195 8.37 -10.48 -22.10
C SER A 195 9.43 -10.08 -21.09
N THR A 196 9.49 -10.80 -19.98
CA THR A 196 10.52 -10.64 -18.95
C THR A 196 11.46 -11.83 -18.98
N SER A 197 12.75 -11.55 -19.10
CA SER A 197 13.84 -12.53 -19.11
C SER A 197 14.75 -12.30 -17.89
N MET A 198 15.26 -13.38 -17.33
CA MET A 198 16.28 -13.37 -16.29
C MET A 198 17.49 -14.19 -16.73
N ASN A 199 18.67 -13.59 -16.74
CA ASN A 199 19.91 -14.19 -17.24
C ASN A 199 19.74 -14.81 -18.66
N GLY A 200 19.01 -14.11 -19.55
CA GLY A 200 18.76 -14.53 -20.93
C GLY A 200 17.61 -15.54 -21.12
N ASN A 201 17.07 -16.11 -20.05
CA ASN A 201 15.94 -17.04 -20.12
C ASN A 201 14.61 -16.30 -19.95
N VAL A 202 13.66 -16.53 -20.86
CA VAL A 202 12.33 -15.94 -20.79
C VAL A 202 11.55 -16.61 -19.65
N MET A 203 11.26 -15.84 -18.61
CA MET A 203 10.51 -16.29 -17.44
C MET A 203 9.00 -16.18 -17.63
N MET A 204 8.56 -15.09 -18.28
CA MET A 204 7.15 -14.78 -18.45
C MET A 204 6.93 -14.01 -19.76
N LYS A 205 5.81 -14.28 -20.41
CA LYS A 205 5.27 -13.45 -21.50
C LYS A 205 3.83 -13.11 -21.20
N MET A 206 3.49 -11.83 -21.33
CA MET A 206 2.12 -11.34 -21.27
C MET A 206 1.71 -10.86 -22.66
N VAL A 207 0.51 -11.19 -23.08
CA VAL A 207 -0.04 -10.73 -24.35
C VAL A 207 -1.45 -10.20 -24.09
N VAL A 208 -1.71 -8.99 -24.59
CA VAL A 208 -3.02 -8.35 -24.54
C VAL A 208 -3.44 -8.02 -25.96
N THR A 209 -4.64 -8.38 -26.32
CA THR A 209 -5.31 -8.04 -27.59
C THR A 209 -6.69 -7.51 -27.29
N GLU A 210 -7.42 -7.03 -28.29
CA GLU A 210 -8.81 -6.62 -28.12
C GLU A 210 -9.72 -7.76 -27.60
N ASN A 211 -9.37 -9.01 -27.93
CA ASN A 211 -10.21 -10.16 -27.61
C ASN A 211 -9.80 -10.88 -26.32
N GLU A 212 -8.50 -10.99 -26.04
CA GLU A 212 -8.00 -11.76 -24.89
C GLU A 212 -6.77 -11.09 -24.24
N ALA A 213 -6.58 -11.39 -22.96
CA ALA A 213 -5.30 -11.17 -22.30
C ALA A 213 -4.89 -12.43 -21.53
N PHE A 214 -3.62 -12.80 -21.67
CA PHE A 214 -3.06 -14.00 -21.05
C PHE A 214 -1.59 -13.87 -20.70
N VAL A 215 -1.15 -14.71 -19.78
CA VAL A 215 0.25 -14.89 -19.40
C VAL A 215 0.73 -16.27 -19.81
N LYS A 216 1.97 -16.35 -20.29
CA LYS A 216 2.69 -17.61 -20.53
C LYS A 216 3.89 -17.73 -19.62
N GLN A 217 4.02 -18.87 -18.94
CA GLN A 217 5.21 -19.29 -18.21
C GLN A 217 5.66 -20.64 -18.78
N GLY A 218 6.76 -20.65 -19.52
CA GLY A 218 7.16 -21.82 -20.32
C GLY A 218 6.06 -22.23 -21.30
N PRO A 219 5.63 -23.53 -21.34
CA PRO A 219 4.57 -24.01 -22.22
C PRO A 219 3.15 -23.61 -21.73
N ASN A 220 2.97 -23.24 -20.49
CA ASN A 220 1.66 -23.02 -19.91
C ASN A 220 1.10 -21.63 -20.28
N LYS A 221 -0.11 -21.62 -20.87
CA LYS A 221 -0.90 -20.40 -21.13
C LYS A 221 -2.00 -20.31 -20.09
N MET A 222 -2.09 -19.18 -19.37
CA MET A 222 -3.13 -18.87 -18.40
C MET A 222 -3.87 -17.62 -18.86
N ALA A 223 -5.18 -17.72 -19.08
CA ALA A 223 -6.03 -16.56 -19.29
C ALA A 223 -6.12 -15.75 -18.00
N LEU A 224 -6.10 -14.43 -18.12
CA LEU A 224 -6.31 -13.56 -16.97
C LEU A 224 -7.81 -13.47 -16.63
N PRO A 225 -8.21 -13.21 -15.38
CA PRO A 225 -9.59 -12.92 -15.01
C PRO A 225 -10.18 -11.78 -15.86
N GLU A 226 -11.47 -11.82 -16.15
CA GLU A 226 -12.13 -10.91 -17.08
C GLU A 226 -11.98 -9.43 -16.69
N ASN A 227 -12.11 -9.12 -15.41
CA ASN A 227 -11.91 -7.77 -14.87
C ASN A 227 -10.49 -7.23 -15.13
N ILE A 228 -9.47 -8.07 -14.96
CA ILE A 228 -8.08 -7.72 -15.25
C ILE A 228 -7.88 -7.56 -16.77
N GLN A 229 -8.46 -8.45 -17.58
CA GLN A 229 -8.41 -8.32 -19.04
C GLN A 229 -8.99 -6.99 -19.50
N ASN A 230 -10.14 -6.58 -18.96
CA ASN A 230 -10.81 -5.34 -19.31
C ASN A 230 -9.95 -4.12 -19.00
N ASP A 231 -9.29 -4.09 -17.84
CA ASP A 231 -8.39 -2.98 -17.50
C ASP A 231 -7.14 -2.97 -18.37
N MET A 232 -6.55 -4.13 -18.66
CA MET A 232 -5.38 -4.22 -19.54
C MET A 232 -5.69 -3.79 -20.98
N LYS A 233 -6.88 -4.09 -21.50
CA LYS A 233 -7.32 -3.65 -22.83
C LYS A 233 -7.41 -2.12 -22.93
N LYS A 234 -7.69 -1.41 -21.84
CA LYS A 234 -7.67 0.08 -21.78
C LYS A 234 -6.27 0.65 -22.04
N SER A 235 -5.20 -0.13 -21.83
CA SER A 235 -3.80 0.25 -22.11
C SER A 235 -3.31 -0.09 -23.52
N LEU A 236 -4.15 -0.63 -24.40
CA LEU A 236 -3.79 -0.88 -25.79
C LEU A 236 -3.51 0.41 -26.54
N GLY A 237 -2.73 0.31 -27.59
CA GLY A 237 -2.24 1.43 -28.37
C GLY A 237 -0.72 1.52 -28.34
N ILE A 238 -0.14 2.11 -29.37
CA ILE A 238 1.30 2.34 -29.44
C ILE A 238 1.71 3.37 -28.39
N PHE A 239 0.93 4.42 -28.28
CA PHE A 239 1.03 5.48 -27.28
C PHE A 239 -0.29 5.57 -26.52
N PRO A 240 -0.46 4.81 -25.42
CA PRO A 240 -1.74 4.73 -24.71
C PRO A 240 -2.22 6.10 -24.21
N GLU A 241 -1.33 7.05 -23.96
CA GLU A 241 -1.65 8.41 -23.53
C GLU A 241 -2.53 9.16 -24.53
N LEU A 242 -2.47 8.83 -25.82
CA LEU A 242 -3.37 9.40 -26.83
C LEU A 242 -4.84 9.02 -26.58
N ASN A 243 -5.07 7.81 -26.06
CA ASN A 243 -6.40 7.29 -25.71
C ASN A 243 -6.91 7.80 -24.36
N LEU A 244 -6.01 8.37 -23.54
CA LEU A 244 -6.35 8.94 -22.24
C LEU A 244 -6.86 10.39 -22.35
N LEU A 245 -6.61 11.07 -23.48
CA LEU A 245 -7.14 12.41 -23.69
C LEU A 245 -8.67 12.41 -23.70
N ASN A 246 -9.24 13.33 -22.90
CA ASN A 246 -10.69 13.51 -22.74
C ASN A 246 -11.43 12.25 -22.21
N ASN A 247 -10.70 11.31 -21.65
CA ASN A 247 -11.31 10.13 -21.04
C ASN A 247 -11.85 10.49 -19.64
N PRO A 248 -13.14 10.24 -19.34
CA PRO A 248 -13.76 10.60 -18.05
C PRO A 248 -13.18 9.85 -16.86
N ASN A 249 -12.53 8.71 -17.06
CA ASN A 249 -11.87 7.92 -16.02
C ASN A 249 -10.46 8.43 -15.68
N VAL A 250 -9.99 9.48 -16.36
CA VAL A 250 -8.69 10.08 -16.13
C VAL A 250 -8.84 11.32 -15.26
N LYS A 251 -8.12 11.35 -14.15
CA LYS A 251 -8.15 12.44 -13.17
C LYS A 251 -6.76 13.02 -12.96
N PHE A 252 -6.74 14.31 -12.66
CA PHE A 252 -5.53 14.96 -12.20
C PHE A 252 -5.32 14.64 -10.71
N GLY A 253 -4.22 13.96 -10.39
CA GLY A 253 -3.86 13.50 -9.04
C GLY A 253 -3.07 14.52 -8.21
N GLY A 254 -2.85 15.74 -8.75
CA GLY A 254 -2.10 16.77 -8.07
C GLY A 254 -0.61 16.80 -8.43
N LYS A 255 0.18 17.46 -7.58
CA LYS A 255 1.64 17.58 -7.70
C LYS A 255 2.33 16.76 -6.62
N GLU A 256 3.34 16.01 -7.00
CA GLU A 256 4.12 15.14 -6.11
C GLU A 256 5.62 15.35 -6.31
N ASN A 257 6.42 14.97 -5.30
CA ASN A 257 7.87 14.92 -5.44
C ASN A 257 8.31 13.48 -5.75
N VAL A 258 9.13 13.32 -6.77
CA VAL A 258 9.70 12.04 -7.19
C VAL A 258 11.22 12.18 -7.25
N ASP A 259 11.91 11.63 -6.28
CA ASP A 259 13.38 11.66 -6.19
C ASP A 259 13.97 13.09 -6.32
N GLY A 260 13.31 14.06 -5.65
CA GLY A 260 13.70 15.47 -5.65
C GLY A 260 13.14 16.31 -6.81
N LYS A 261 12.43 15.71 -7.75
CA LYS A 261 11.77 16.41 -8.86
C LYS A 261 10.29 16.56 -8.63
N GLU A 262 9.73 17.72 -8.97
CA GLU A 262 8.29 17.93 -8.95
C GLU A 262 7.65 17.27 -10.18
N ALA A 263 6.58 16.54 -9.95
CA ALA A 263 5.83 15.85 -10.99
C ALA A 263 4.32 16.07 -10.86
N TYR A 264 3.64 16.20 -11.97
CA TYR A 264 2.18 16.13 -12.03
C TYR A 264 1.72 14.68 -12.13
N ALA A 265 0.75 14.30 -11.29
CA ALA A 265 0.13 13.00 -11.32
C ALA A 265 -1.10 12.99 -12.22
N VAL A 266 -1.20 11.98 -13.08
CA VAL A 266 -2.40 11.63 -13.83
C VAL A 266 -2.82 10.23 -13.43
N GLU A 267 -4.05 10.09 -12.95
CA GLU A 267 -4.58 8.84 -12.43
C GLU A 267 -5.66 8.30 -13.38
N VAL A 268 -5.58 7.02 -13.68
CA VAL A 268 -6.53 6.29 -14.51
C VAL A 268 -7.17 5.21 -13.66
N ALA A 269 -8.44 5.38 -13.35
CA ALA A 269 -9.18 4.38 -12.59
C ALA A 269 -9.51 3.17 -13.46
N GLY A 270 -9.18 1.98 -12.98
CA GLY A 270 -9.64 0.71 -13.50
C GLY A 270 -10.57 0.02 -12.50
N ASP A 271 -11.19 -1.07 -12.92
CA ASP A 271 -12.06 -1.87 -12.05
C ASP A 271 -11.26 -2.71 -11.05
N PHE A 272 -10.06 -3.13 -11.45
CA PHE A 272 -9.14 -3.92 -10.64
C PHE A 272 -7.73 -3.32 -10.60
N ILE A 273 -7.27 -2.75 -11.72
CA ILE A 273 -5.93 -2.15 -11.83
C ILE A 273 -6.09 -0.65 -12.07
N SER A 274 -5.62 0.15 -11.14
CA SER A 274 -5.50 1.60 -11.31
C SER A 274 -4.08 1.96 -11.71
N LEU A 275 -3.94 2.92 -12.63
CA LEU A 275 -2.65 3.41 -13.10
C LEU A 275 -2.43 4.85 -12.64
N LYS A 276 -1.22 5.14 -12.23
CA LYS A 276 -0.76 6.51 -11.95
C LYS A 276 0.49 6.80 -12.76
N TYR A 277 0.41 7.83 -13.58
CA TYR A 277 1.53 8.36 -14.35
C TYR A 277 2.04 9.64 -13.72
N LEU A 278 3.34 9.77 -13.59
CA LEU A 278 4.00 10.96 -13.04
C LEU A 278 4.83 11.63 -14.13
N TYR A 279 4.51 12.90 -14.38
CA TYR A 279 5.12 13.71 -15.43
C TYR A 279 5.89 14.87 -14.80
N ASP A 280 7.15 15.02 -15.15
CA ASP A 280 8.01 16.11 -14.71
C ASP A 280 7.38 17.46 -15.05
N VAL A 281 7.30 18.35 -14.07
CA VAL A 281 6.59 19.63 -14.18
C VAL A 281 7.25 20.55 -15.22
N GLU A 282 8.57 20.54 -15.31
CA GLU A 282 9.33 21.46 -16.17
C GLU A 282 9.37 20.98 -17.61
N THR A 283 9.59 19.69 -17.82
CA THR A 283 9.83 19.12 -19.15
C THR A 283 8.61 18.47 -19.78
N GLY A 284 7.62 18.08 -18.98
CA GLY A 284 6.49 17.26 -19.41
C GLY A 284 6.83 15.77 -19.60
N LYS A 285 8.07 15.35 -19.32
CA LYS A 285 8.52 13.96 -19.50
C LYS A 285 7.83 13.02 -18.49
N LYS A 286 7.34 11.86 -18.93
CA LYS A 286 6.90 10.81 -18.03
C LYS A 286 8.11 10.22 -17.29
N ILE A 287 8.13 10.32 -15.97
CA ILE A 287 9.26 9.89 -15.13
C ILE A 287 8.96 8.64 -14.30
N ARG A 288 7.67 8.33 -14.08
CA ARG A 288 7.27 7.12 -13.35
C ARG A 288 5.87 6.67 -13.76
N GLU A 289 5.69 5.36 -13.75
CA GLU A 289 4.39 4.70 -13.90
C GLU A 289 4.23 3.74 -12.71
N ILE A 290 3.04 3.75 -12.09
CA ILE A 290 2.70 2.94 -10.92
C ILE A 290 1.38 2.25 -11.23
N SER A 291 1.32 0.94 -11.06
CA SER A 291 0.07 0.18 -11.09
C SER A 291 -0.26 -0.33 -9.68
N THR A 292 -1.50 -0.20 -9.29
CA THR A 292 -2.02 -0.60 -7.97
C THR A 292 -3.31 -1.38 -8.11
#